data_587b90bf71529fc6c8d18d7afc71f331
#
_entry.id   587b90bf71529fc6c8d18d7afc71f331
#
_cell.length_a   1.000
_cell.length_b   1.000
_cell.length_c   1.000
_cell.angle_alpha   90.00
_cell.angle_beta   90.00
_cell.angle_gamma   90.00
#
_symmetry.space_group_name_H-M   'P 1'
#
loop_
_entity.id
_entity.type
_entity.pdbx_description
1 polymer ?
#
loop_
_entity_poly.entity_id
_entity_poly.type
_entity_poly.pdbx_seq_one_letter_code
_entity_poly.pdbx_strand_id
1 'polypeptide(L)'
;MLDLGISQKVEVIVEGVESSSIFRILRRMRAPMLQGFAVALPMWPKDLINWLLTYDSSALSKNNENFDLLQLYAETIDYQKLVFHLLSFDIVNFMKTGSWTYSQCPITRRIQEVSGNEKVKIQTAHQEYHLELEKLTAEIYSGKTIDTTELHNRGRTVLQQISLAIGDQSLPETK
;
A
#
# COMPACT_ATOMS: atom_id res chain seq x y z
N MET A 1 8.74 10.45 3.80
CA MET A 1 9.73 10.45 4.90
C MET A 1 10.52 9.15 4.99
N LEU A 2 9.88 7.96 4.99
CA LEU A 2 10.61 6.67 5.04
C LEU A 2 11.64 6.53 3.91
N ASP A 3 11.24 6.82 2.66
CA ASP A 3 12.14 6.73 1.50
C ASP A 3 13.34 7.68 1.61
N LEU A 4 13.14 8.88 2.19
CA LEU A 4 14.21 9.83 2.43
C LEU A 4 15.21 9.30 3.47
N GLY A 5 14.71 8.75 4.58
CA GLY A 5 15.55 8.15 5.60
C GLY A 5 16.40 7.00 5.05
N ILE A 6 15.77 6.10 4.29
CA ILE A 6 16.46 4.97 3.65
C ILE A 6 17.54 5.47 2.67
N SER A 7 17.21 6.46 1.83
CA SER A 7 18.16 7.01 0.84
C SER A 7 19.35 7.72 1.48
N GLN A 8 19.15 8.36 2.63
CA GLN A 8 20.18 9.06 3.40
C GLN A 8 20.91 8.15 4.39
N LYS A 9 20.57 6.87 4.46
CA LYS A 9 21.11 5.90 5.45
C LYS A 9 20.91 6.35 6.90
N VAL A 10 19.81 7.04 7.18
CA VAL A 10 19.41 7.47 8.54
C VAL A 10 18.49 6.41 9.12
N GLU A 11 18.68 6.06 10.37
CA GLU A 11 17.74 5.20 11.09
C GLU A 11 16.42 5.94 11.31
N VAL A 12 15.32 5.33 10.87
CA VAL A 12 13.98 5.90 11.02
C VAL A 12 13.16 5.03 11.96
N ILE A 13 12.65 5.63 13.01
CA ILE A 13 11.70 4.99 13.92
C ILE A 13 10.33 5.59 13.64
N VAL A 14 9.33 4.75 13.38
CA VAL A 14 7.94 5.18 13.30
C VAL A 14 7.27 4.94 14.64
N GLU A 15 6.85 6.01 15.27
CA GLU A 15 6.19 6.02 16.58
C GLU A 15 4.66 6.01 16.45
N GLY A 16 3.95 5.74 17.55
CA GLY A 16 2.48 5.77 17.58
C GLY A 16 1.82 4.59 16.88
N VAL A 17 2.48 3.44 16.81
CA VAL A 17 1.91 2.21 16.24
C VAL A 17 0.97 1.58 17.25
N GLU A 18 -0.31 1.93 17.20
CA GLU A 18 -1.30 1.56 18.21
C GLU A 18 -2.09 0.29 17.89
N SER A 19 -2.11 -0.15 16.63
CA SER A 19 -2.86 -1.33 16.19
C SER A 19 -2.04 -2.27 15.33
N SER A 20 -2.42 -3.55 15.31
CA SER A 20 -1.82 -4.56 14.44
C SER A 20 -2.04 -4.23 12.95
N SER A 21 -3.12 -3.53 12.58
CA SER A 21 -3.36 -3.08 11.20
C SER A 21 -2.33 -2.04 10.78
N ILE A 22 -2.11 -1.00 11.60
CA ILE A 22 -1.06 0.01 11.35
C ILE A 22 0.31 -0.66 11.29
N PHE A 23 0.61 -1.58 12.23
CA PHE A 23 1.86 -2.34 12.24
C PHE A 23 2.09 -3.06 10.91
N ARG A 24 1.08 -3.79 10.39
CA ARG A 24 1.19 -4.51 9.10
C ARG A 24 1.44 -3.58 7.92
N ILE A 25 0.73 -2.44 7.86
CA ILE A 25 0.92 -1.43 6.81
C ILE A 25 2.36 -0.92 6.80
N LEU A 26 2.85 -0.49 7.96
CA LEU A 26 4.20 0.05 8.10
C LEU A 26 5.28 -0.98 7.77
N ARG A 27 5.07 -2.25 8.15
CA ARG A 27 5.95 -3.36 7.76
C ARG A 27 5.99 -3.55 6.25
N ARG A 28 4.85 -3.46 5.56
CA ARG A 28 4.80 -3.52 4.09
C ARG A 28 5.49 -2.32 3.43
N MET A 29 5.37 -1.14 4.03
CA MET A 29 6.11 0.05 3.60
C MET A 29 7.61 -0.03 3.94
N ARG A 30 8.09 -1.18 4.45
CA ARG A 30 9.48 -1.42 4.83
C ARG A 30 10.00 -0.44 5.89
N ALA A 31 9.11 0.02 6.78
CA ALA A 31 9.54 0.81 7.93
C ALA A 31 10.56 0.01 8.76
N PRO A 32 11.77 0.53 8.98
CA PRO A 32 12.86 -0.24 9.57
C PRO A 32 12.64 -0.53 11.05
N MET A 33 12.10 0.44 11.79
CA MET A 33 11.80 0.30 13.20
C MET A 33 10.42 0.86 13.52
N LEU A 34 9.68 0.16 14.38
CA LEU A 34 8.32 0.50 14.79
C LEU A 34 8.22 0.53 16.30
N GLN A 35 7.59 1.58 16.85
CA GLN A 35 7.35 1.75 18.26
C GLN A 35 5.89 2.12 18.52
N GLY A 36 5.27 1.48 19.49
CA GLY A 36 3.90 1.80 19.92
C GLY A 36 3.23 0.67 20.67
N PHE A 37 2.01 0.91 21.12
CA PHE A 37 1.25 0.00 21.97
C PHE A 37 0.90 -1.34 21.27
N ALA A 38 0.87 -1.36 19.96
CA ALA A 38 0.73 -2.62 19.22
C ALA A 38 1.94 -3.54 19.40
N VAL A 39 3.14 -2.98 19.65
CA VAL A 39 4.37 -3.75 19.87
C VAL A 39 4.48 -4.13 21.33
N ALA A 40 4.45 -3.14 22.23
CA ALA A 40 4.49 -3.33 23.66
C ALA A 40 3.94 -2.11 24.41
N LEU A 41 3.25 -2.34 25.50
CA LEU A 41 2.94 -1.29 26.46
C LEU A 41 4.21 -0.91 27.26
N PRO A 42 4.30 0.33 27.78
CA PRO A 42 5.34 0.68 28.73
C PRO A 42 5.39 -0.32 29.88
N MET A 43 6.59 -0.78 30.21
CA MET A 43 6.78 -1.78 31.26
C MET A 43 7.95 -1.45 32.15
N TRP A 44 7.96 -2.03 33.37
CA TRP A 44 9.09 -1.89 34.28
C TRP A 44 10.29 -2.70 33.75
N PRO A 45 11.53 -2.26 34.04
CA PRO A 45 12.73 -2.99 33.58
C PRO A 45 12.77 -4.46 34.01
N LYS A 46 12.22 -4.80 35.18
CA LYS A 46 12.12 -6.19 35.66
C LYS A 46 11.26 -7.10 34.75
N ASP A 47 10.29 -6.51 34.06
CA ASP A 47 9.34 -7.25 33.22
C ASP A 47 9.86 -7.38 31.76
N LEU A 48 10.82 -6.53 31.39
CA LEU A 48 11.37 -6.47 30.03
C LEU A 48 12.02 -7.80 29.60
N ILE A 49 12.77 -8.44 30.48
CA ILE A 49 13.46 -9.70 30.14
C ILE A 49 12.44 -10.80 29.83
N ASN A 50 11.40 -10.92 30.66
CA ASN A 50 10.35 -11.89 30.44
C ASN A 50 9.59 -11.60 29.14
N TRP A 51 9.29 -10.31 28.89
CA TRP A 51 8.65 -9.90 27.64
C TRP A 51 9.51 -10.25 26.42
N LEU A 52 10.82 -9.96 26.42
CA LEU A 52 11.73 -10.30 25.33
C LEU A 52 11.77 -11.81 25.04
N LEU A 53 11.72 -12.63 26.08
CA LEU A 53 11.76 -14.10 25.94
C LEU A 53 10.44 -14.68 25.42
N THR A 54 9.32 -14.00 25.64
CA THR A 54 7.99 -14.49 25.29
C THR A 54 7.37 -13.77 24.08
N TYR A 55 8.00 -12.68 23.62
CA TYR A 55 7.47 -11.87 22.54
C TYR A 55 7.45 -12.62 21.22
N ASP A 56 6.26 -12.80 20.66
CA ASP A 56 6.05 -13.39 19.36
C ASP A 56 5.52 -12.35 18.36
N SER A 57 6.41 -11.81 17.54
CA SER A 57 6.05 -10.86 16.49
C SER A 57 5.14 -11.47 15.41
N SER A 58 5.06 -12.80 15.32
CA SER A 58 4.18 -13.48 14.36
C SER A 58 2.71 -13.21 14.63
N ALA A 59 2.35 -12.97 15.89
CA ALA A 59 0.99 -12.61 16.28
C ALA A 59 0.52 -11.29 15.64
N LEU A 60 1.41 -10.31 15.48
CA LEU A 60 1.14 -9.04 14.80
C LEU A 60 1.11 -9.18 13.28
N SER A 61 1.80 -10.19 12.76
CA SER A 61 1.91 -10.48 11.33
C SER A 61 0.85 -11.48 10.85
N LYS A 62 0.17 -12.19 11.74
CA LYS A 62 -0.90 -13.13 11.37
C LYS A 62 -1.99 -12.33 10.67
N ASN A 63 -2.17 -12.61 9.39
CA ASN A 63 -3.36 -12.20 8.68
C ASN A 63 -4.53 -12.86 9.42
N ASN A 64 -5.40 -12.07 10.03
CA ASN A 64 -6.78 -12.51 10.09
C ASN A 64 -7.16 -12.75 8.64
N GLU A 65 -7.71 -13.90 8.31
CA GLU A 65 -8.08 -14.29 6.94
C GLU A 65 -9.08 -13.31 6.31
N ASN A 66 -9.52 -12.32 7.05
CA ASN A 66 -10.39 -11.25 6.58
C ASN A 66 -9.58 -10.24 5.77
N PHE A 67 -10.01 -10.02 4.57
CA PHE A 67 -9.54 -8.97 3.67
C PHE A 67 -9.55 -7.61 4.39
N ASP A 68 -8.41 -6.90 4.35
CA ASP A 68 -8.22 -5.61 5.02
C ASP A 68 -8.05 -4.49 3.96
N LEU A 69 -9.02 -3.58 3.92
CA LEU A 69 -8.98 -2.42 3.01
C LEU A 69 -7.77 -1.51 3.26
N LEU A 70 -7.29 -1.38 4.50
CA LEU A 70 -6.08 -0.64 4.81
C LEU A 70 -4.86 -1.29 4.17
N GLN A 71 -4.83 -2.62 4.15
CA GLN A 71 -3.79 -3.36 3.46
C GLN A 71 -3.86 -3.14 1.94
N LEU A 72 -5.06 -3.18 1.34
CA LEU A 72 -5.24 -2.85 -0.08
C LEU A 72 -4.76 -1.45 -0.39
N TYR A 73 -5.06 -0.48 0.47
CA TYR A 73 -4.61 0.91 0.34
C TYR A 73 -3.08 1.00 0.29
N ALA A 74 -2.39 0.37 1.25
CA ALA A 74 -0.93 0.35 1.30
C ALA A 74 -0.30 -0.34 0.08
N GLU A 75 -0.82 -1.50 -0.31
CA GLU A 75 -0.36 -2.24 -1.50
C GLU A 75 -0.55 -1.42 -2.78
N THR A 76 -1.65 -0.66 -2.87
CA THR A 76 -1.91 0.22 -4.01
C THR A 76 -0.90 1.37 -4.09
N ILE A 77 -0.56 1.98 -2.95
CA ILE A 77 0.49 3.02 -2.88
C ILE A 77 1.83 2.44 -3.37
N ASP A 78 2.24 1.30 -2.85
CA ASP A 78 3.53 0.69 -3.22
C ASP A 78 3.58 0.32 -4.70
N TYR A 79 2.49 -0.21 -5.25
CA TYR A 79 2.37 -0.49 -6.67
C TYR A 79 2.50 0.78 -7.52
N GLN A 80 1.76 1.84 -7.17
CA GLN A 80 1.83 3.11 -7.90
C GLN A 80 3.23 3.74 -7.82
N LYS A 81 3.87 3.72 -6.65
CA LYS A 81 5.26 4.18 -6.49
C LYS A 81 6.23 3.43 -7.40
N LEU A 82 6.10 2.11 -7.49
CA LEU A 82 6.91 1.29 -8.37
C LEU A 82 6.72 1.70 -9.84
N VAL A 83 5.46 1.85 -10.29
CA VAL A 83 5.13 2.28 -11.66
C VAL A 83 5.75 3.64 -11.95
N PHE A 84 5.56 4.63 -11.10
CA PHE A 84 6.13 5.97 -11.29
C PHE A 84 7.65 5.98 -11.27
N HIS A 85 8.27 5.20 -10.38
CA HIS A 85 9.71 5.08 -10.33
C HIS A 85 10.27 4.55 -11.67
N LEU A 86 9.69 3.49 -12.19
CA LEU A 86 10.12 2.88 -13.44
C LEU A 86 9.88 3.80 -14.63
N LEU A 87 8.75 4.50 -14.70
CA LEU A 87 8.46 5.47 -15.77
C LEU A 87 9.42 6.67 -15.73
N SER A 88 9.84 7.11 -14.54
CA SER A 88 10.65 8.31 -14.38
C SER A 88 12.15 8.06 -14.50
N PHE A 89 12.63 6.90 -14.03
CA PHE A 89 14.06 6.64 -13.86
C PHE A 89 14.56 5.40 -14.56
N ASP A 90 13.68 4.48 -14.96
CA ASP A 90 14.07 3.20 -15.54
C ASP A 90 13.06 2.68 -16.55
N ILE A 91 12.83 3.49 -17.58
CA ILE A 91 11.85 3.18 -18.64
C ILE A 91 12.19 1.88 -19.38
N VAL A 92 13.47 1.52 -19.45
CA VAL A 92 13.94 0.29 -20.10
C VAL A 92 13.45 -0.94 -19.31
N ASN A 93 13.55 -0.90 -17.97
CA ASN A 93 13.01 -1.95 -17.13
C ASN A 93 11.47 -1.93 -17.11
N PHE A 94 10.85 -0.76 -17.13
CA PHE A 94 9.41 -0.65 -17.30
C PHE A 94 8.93 -1.43 -18.54
N MET A 95 9.58 -1.22 -19.68
CA MET A 95 9.24 -1.93 -20.92
C MET A 95 9.52 -3.44 -20.85
N LYS A 96 10.57 -3.87 -20.16
CA LYS A 96 10.95 -5.28 -20.02
C LYS A 96 10.06 -6.07 -19.06
N THR A 97 9.58 -5.45 -17.99
CA THR A 97 8.73 -6.11 -16.98
C THR A 97 7.32 -6.39 -17.49
N GLY A 98 6.92 -5.80 -18.57
CA GLY A 98 6.05 -6.27 -19.64
C GLY A 98 4.58 -6.48 -19.33
N SER A 99 4.08 -6.30 -18.12
CA SER A 99 2.72 -6.70 -17.78
C SER A 99 1.98 -5.65 -16.97
N TRP A 100 1.76 -4.51 -17.60
CA TRP A 100 1.04 -3.39 -16.99
C TRP A 100 -0.47 -3.43 -17.24
N THR A 101 -0.98 -4.58 -17.71
CA THR A 101 -2.39 -4.78 -17.98
C THR A 101 -3.19 -4.97 -16.70
N TYR A 102 -4.44 -4.52 -16.71
CA TYR A 102 -5.36 -4.67 -15.61
C TYR A 102 -5.45 -6.13 -15.09
N SER A 103 -5.53 -7.11 -16.00
CA SER A 103 -5.70 -8.53 -15.66
C SER A 103 -4.52 -9.15 -14.93
N GLN A 104 -3.31 -8.62 -15.11
CA GLN A 104 -2.07 -9.13 -14.53
C GLN A 104 -1.63 -8.35 -13.30
N CYS A 105 -2.31 -7.24 -13.01
CA CYS A 105 -2.00 -6.40 -11.86
C CYS A 105 -2.30 -7.13 -10.53
N PRO A 106 -1.35 -7.16 -9.60
CA PRO A 106 -1.57 -7.77 -8.28
C PRO A 106 -2.70 -7.09 -7.50
N ILE A 107 -2.87 -5.77 -7.67
CA ILE A 107 -3.94 -4.99 -7.03
C ILE A 107 -5.31 -5.40 -7.55
N THR A 108 -5.44 -5.71 -8.85
CA THR A 108 -6.70 -6.21 -9.43
C THR A 108 -7.19 -7.46 -8.71
N ARG A 109 -6.27 -8.41 -8.42
CA ARG A 109 -6.61 -9.63 -7.67
C ARG A 109 -7.11 -9.29 -6.26
N ARG A 110 -6.45 -8.37 -5.59
CA ARG A 110 -6.84 -7.94 -4.23
C ARG A 110 -8.20 -7.25 -4.21
N ILE A 111 -8.52 -6.43 -5.23
CA ILE A 111 -9.84 -5.78 -5.36
C ILE A 111 -10.96 -6.83 -5.47
N GLN A 112 -10.70 -8.02 -6.02
CA GLN A 112 -11.73 -9.08 -6.09
C GLN A 112 -12.18 -9.56 -4.69
N GLU A 113 -11.34 -9.40 -3.68
CA GLU A 113 -11.63 -9.76 -2.28
C GLU A 113 -12.50 -8.72 -1.55
N VAL A 114 -12.67 -7.50 -2.12
CA VAL A 114 -13.57 -6.47 -1.58
C VAL A 114 -15.02 -6.90 -1.74
N SER A 115 -15.84 -6.63 -0.74
CA SER A 115 -17.30 -6.91 -0.73
C SER A 115 -18.11 -5.63 -0.95
N GLY A 116 -19.37 -5.75 -1.31
CA GLY A 116 -20.33 -4.65 -1.35
C GLY A 116 -20.20 -3.73 -2.56
N ASN A 117 -20.87 -2.58 -2.47
CA ASN A 117 -20.94 -1.58 -3.54
C ASN A 117 -19.60 -0.86 -3.76
N GLU A 118 -18.77 -0.78 -2.74
CA GLU A 118 -17.44 -0.15 -2.76
C GLU A 118 -16.50 -0.87 -3.74
N LYS A 119 -16.66 -2.20 -3.88
CA LYS A 119 -15.91 -3.00 -4.86
C LYS A 119 -16.01 -2.42 -6.26
N VAL A 120 -17.23 -2.11 -6.72
CA VAL A 120 -17.47 -1.61 -8.08
C VAL A 120 -16.78 -0.27 -8.29
N LYS A 121 -16.85 0.64 -7.31
CA LYS A 121 -16.22 1.97 -7.38
C LYS A 121 -14.69 1.86 -7.45
N ILE A 122 -14.09 1.04 -6.58
CA ILE A 122 -12.64 0.82 -6.55
C ILE A 122 -12.19 0.15 -7.85
N GLN A 123 -12.94 -0.85 -8.32
CA GLN A 123 -12.64 -1.59 -9.55
C GLN A 123 -12.68 -0.67 -10.77
N THR A 124 -13.70 0.18 -10.90
CA THR A 124 -13.83 1.14 -12.01
C THR A 124 -12.65 2.12 -12.02
N ALA A 125 -12.36 2.73 -10.87
CA ALA A 125 -11.23 3.65 -10.76
C ALA A 125 -9.89 2.98 -11.10
N HIS A 126 -9.70 1.73 -10.69
CA HIS A 126 -8.49 0.97 -10.98
C HIS A 126 -8.39 0.56 -12.46
N GLN A 127 -9.52 0.25 -13.12
CA GLN A 127 -9.55 0.02 -14.57
C GLN A 127 -9.16 1.28 -15.35
N GLU A 128 -9.68 2.45 -14.96
CA GLU A 128 -9.31 3.72 -15.59
C GLU A 128 -7.83 4.05 -15.42
N TYR A 129 -7.25 3.74 -14.26
CA TYR A 129 -5.81 3.86 -14.03
C TYR A 129 -5.00 2.99 -15.01
N HIS A 130 -5.43 1.74 -15.24
CA HIS A 130 -4.75 0.84 -16.18
C HIS A 130 -4.94 1.25 -17.64
N LEU A 131 -6.09 1.77 -18.03
CA LEU A 131 -6.29 2.31 -19.39
C LEU A 131 -5.31 3.46 -19.68
N GLU A 132 -5.09 4.36 -18.73
CA GLU A 132 -4.10 5.42 -18.90
C GLU A 132 -2.66 4.88 -18.92
N LEU A 133 -2.36 3.87 -18.11
CA LEU A 133 -1.05 3.23 -18.10
C LEU A 133 -0.75 2.51 -19.42
N GLU A 134 -1.73 1.84 -20.02
CA GLU A 134 -1.63 1.18 -21.34
C GLU A 134 -1.40 2.21 -22.44
N LYS A 135 -2.11 3.35 -22.40
CA LYS A 135 -1.91 4.46 -23.34
C LYS A 135 -0.48 5.02 -23.24
N LEU A 136 0.01 5.31 -22.04
CA LEU A 136 1.39 5.77 -21.82
C LEU A 136 2.41 4.75 -22.33
N THR A 137 2.15 3.46 -22.09
CA THR A 137 3.02 2.38 -22.59
C THR A 137 3.09 2.41 -24.12
N ALA A 138 1.98 2.61 -24.81
CA ALA A 138 1.96 2.74 -26.28
C ALA A 138 2.71 3.99 -26.78
N GLU A 139 2.61 5.10 -26.06
CA GLU A 139 3.37 6.33 -26.34
C GLU A 139 4.88 6.13 -26.20
N ILE A 140 5.32 5.42 -25.15
CA ILE A 140 6.72 5.05 -24.96
C ILE A 140 7.24 4.21 -26.13
N TYR A 141 6.48 3.18 -26.54
CA TYR A 141 6.88 2.35 -27.69
C TYR A 141 6.94 3.12 -29.01
N SER A 142 6.15 4.19 -29.14
CA SER A 142 6.20 5.06 -30.32
C SER A 142 7.28 6.15 -30.27
N GLY A 143 8.09 6.19 -29.19
CA GLY A 143 9.17 7.17 -28.99
C GLY A 143 8.67 8.58 -28.66
N LYS A 144 7.44 8.73 -28.20
CA LYS A 144 6.89 10.02 -27.76
C LYS A 144 7.36 10.38 -26.35
N THR A 145 7.43 11.68 -26.09
CA THR A 145 7.57 12.18 -24.72
C THR A 145 6.27 11.89 -23.96
N ILE A 146 6.39 11.33 -22.75
CA ILE A 146 5.24 10.99 -21.91
C ILE A 146 4.93 12.10 -20.91
N ASP A 147 3.65 12.33 -20.69
CA ASP A 147 3.14 13.13 -19.57
C ASP A 147 2.40 12.20 -18.59
N THR A 148 2.90 12.08 -17.38
CA THR A 148 2.36 11.19 -16.35
C THR A 148 1.29 11.85 -15.47
N THR A 149 0.91 13.10 -15.75
CA THR A 149 -0.03 13.88 -14.92
C THR A 149 -1.38 13.18 -14.77
N GLU A 150 -1.95 12.70 -15.87
CA GLU A 150 -3.25 12.01 -15.84
C GLU A 150 -3.15 10.67 -15.12
N LEU A 151 -2.10 9.89 -15.32
CA LEU A 151 -1.87 8.66 -14.58
C LEU A 151 -1.81 8.91 -13.07
N HIS A 152 -1.17 10.00 -12.65
CA HIS A 152 -1.10 10.40 -11.25
C HIS A 152 -2.49 10.75 -10.68
N ASN A 153 -3.31 11.46 -11.46
CA ASN A 153 -4.67 11.80 -11.07
C ASN A 153 -5.54 10.54 -10.93
N ARG A 154 -5.46 9.61 -11.89
CA ARG A 154 -6.17 8.31 -11.82
C ARG A 154 -5.71 7.50 -10.62
N GLY A 155 -4.42 7.46 -10.33
CA GLY A 155 -3.87 6.80 -9.15
C GLY A 155 -4.44 7.37 -7.84
N ARG A 156 -4.55 8.70 -7.73
CA ARG A 156 -5.20 9.37 -6.59
C ARG A 156 -6.67 8.99 -6.46
N THR A 157 -7.39 8.89 -7.56
CA THR A 157 -8.81 8.48 -7.56
C THR A 157 -8.96 7.07 -7.00
N VAL A 158 -8.10 6.11 -7.37
CA VAL A 158 -8.11 4.75 -6.78
C VAL A 158 -7.96 4.82 -5.27
N LEU A 159 -6.94 5.52 -4.78
CA LEU A 159 -6.68 5.66 -3.35
C LEU A 159 -7.84 6.33 -2.61
N GLN A 160 -8.47 7.32 -3.21
CA GLN A 160 -9.65 8.00 -2.66
C GLN A 160 -10.82 7.03 -2.51
N GLN A 161 -11.11 6.19 -3.52
CA GLN A 161 -12.21 5.20 -3.42
C GLN A 161 -11.95 4.16 -2.33
N ILE A 162 -10.71 3.69 -2.17
CA ILE A 162 -10.34 2.78 -1.09
C ILE A 162 -10.49 3.47 0.27
N SER A 163 -10.05 4.73 0.40
CA SER A 163 -10.16 5.50 1.64
C SER A 163 -11.62 5.74 2.06
N LEU A 164 -12.51 6.02 1.11
CA LEU A 164 -13.95 6.16 1.38
C LEU A 164 -14.55 4.83 1.88
N ALA A 165 -14.18 3.71 1.25
CA ALA A 165 -14.62 2.39 1.68
C ALA A 165 -14.13 2.02 3.10
N ILE A 166 -12.95 2.48 3.50
CA ILE A 166 -12.45 2.34 4.88
C ILE A 166 -13.32 3.14 5.85
N GLY A 167 -13.66 4.39 5.48
CA GLY A 167 -14.52 5.26 6.31
C GLY A 167 -15.92 4.69 6.50
N ASP A 168 -16.52 4.14 5.46
CA ASP A 168 -17.85 3.53 5.51
C ASP A 168 -17.92 2.29 6.42
N GLN A 169 -16.83 1.52 6.52
CA GLN A 169 -16.76 0.36 7.44
C GLN A 169 -16.58 0.76 8.92
N SER A 170 -16.12 1.98 9.20
CA SER A 170 -15.87 2.45 10.56
C SER A 170 -17.10 3.07 11.24
N LEU A 171 -18.18 3.31 10.51
CA LEU A 171 -19.44 3.81 11.07
C LEU A 171 -20.28 2.64 11.55
N PRO A 172 -20.61 2.53 12.87
CA PRO A 172 -21.55 1.53 13.34
C PRO A 172 -22.90 1.79 12.70
N GLU A 173 -23.55 0.72 12.19
CA GLU A 173 -24.94 0.80 11.78
C GLU A 173 -25.77 1.35 12.96
N THR A 174 -26.17 2.60 12.85
CA THR A 174 -27.15 3.18 13.78
C THR A 174 -28.47 2.45 13.57
N LYS A 175 -28.76 1.51 14.49
CA LYS A 175 -30.08 0.89 14.63
C LYS A 175 -31.07 1.86 15.21
#